data_c6234e7357e697662bcd5c378307fe55
#
_entry.id   c6234e7357e697662bcd5c378307fe55
#
_cell.length_a   1.000
_cell.length_b   1.000
_cell.length_c   1.000
_cell.angle_alpha   90.00
_cell.angle_beta   90.00
_cell.angle_gamma   90.00
#
_symmetry.space_group_name_H-M   'P 1'
#
loop_
_entity.id
_entity.type
_entity.pdbx_description
1 polymer ?
#
loop_
_entity_poly.entity_id
_entity_poly.type
_entity_poly.pdbx_seq_one_letter_code
_entity_poly.pdbx_strand_id
1 'polypeptide(L)'
;PLAEFAMLLDKAEEVIPQSQNAVKVGRGHVRLLTLASGRRIIIRASARGGLIQKLLKYTYFRSPFCQVSSLRPFDEIKVLAELVDKGINVPVPVAAVVQNFIGKVYFRSYVITELLPDCENLLEYGYRCKADAKLTADFFEGCVQAGREARKMLNVRVFHQDLHLGNVLFAKNGISYLIDFDRATRISEQENIEDYAHKTFARWARSATKHELGDLAVDPFRRGLFGLR
;
A
#
# COMPACT_ATOMS: atom_id res chain seq x y z
N PRO A 1 20.33 6.93 -12.43
CA PRO A 1 19.25 6.55 -11.49
C PRO A 1 19.78 5.89 -10.22
N LEU A 2 20.63 4.83 -10.29
CA LEU A 2 21.18 4.15 -9.10
C LEU A 2 22.17 5.00 -8.32
N ALA A 3 23.06 5.76 -8.99
CA ALA A 3 24.01 6.66 -8.35
C ALA A 3 23.31 7.84 -7.67
N GLU A 4 22.29 8.41 -8.30
CA GLU A 4 21.43 9.45 -7.74
C GLU A 4 20.70 8.95 -6.49
N PHE A 5 20.24 7.69 -6.53
CA PHE A 5 19.57 7.05 -5.42
C PHE A 5 20.51 6.78 -4.22
N ALA A 6 21.76 6.34 -4.48
CA ALA A 6 22.76 6.13 -3.44
C ALA A 6 23.11 7.45 -2.72
N MET A 7 23.27 8.55 -3.46
CA MET A 7 23.48 9.88 -2.87
C MET A 7 22.29 10.36 -2.02
N LEU A 8 21.07 10.02 -2.42
CA LEU A 8 19.87 10.36 -1.65
C LEU A 8 19.77 9.53 -0.38
N LEU A 9 20.23 8.29 -0.39
CA LEU A 9 20.23 7.41 0.78
C LEU A 9 21.31 7.78 1.79
N ASP A 10 22.52 8.18 1.35
CA ASP A 10 23.57 8.69 2.25
C ASP A 10 23.13 10.01 2.90
N LYS A 11 22.33 10.83 2.21
CA LYS A 11 21.72 12.05 2.74
C LYS A 11 20.37 11.81 3.42
N ALA A 12 19.83 10.61 3.39
CA ALA A 12 18.44 10.33 3.82
C ALA A 12 18.21 10.67 5.30
N GLU A 13 19.20 10.62 6.17
CA GLU A 13 19.08 11.09 7.56
C GLU A 13 19.05 12.62 7.67
N GLU A 14 19.74 13.35 6.82
CA GLU A 14 19.76 14.82 6.80
C GLU A 14 18.57 15.43 6.07
N VAL A 15 18.10 14.81 4.99
CA VAL A 15 16.94 15.27 4.21
C VAL A 15 15.62 14.90 4.91
N ILE A 16 15.65 13.84 5.69
CA ILE A 16 14.51 13.27 6.41
C ILE A 16 13.91 14.19 7.51
N PRO A 17 14.67 14.96 8.31
CA PRO A 17 14.09 15.91 9.27
C PRO A 17 13.58 17.23 8.67
N GLN A 18 14.05 17.64 7.49
CA GLN A 18 13.85 18.99 6.97
C GLN A 18 12.86 19.14 5.80
N SER A 19 12.27 18.05 5.28
CA SER A 19 11.31 18.20 4.19
C SER A 19 10.00 18.80 4.71
N GLN A 20 9.80 20.10 4.50
CA GLN A 20 8.57 20.84 4.79
C GLN A 20 7.33 20.31 4.04
N ASN A 21 7.49 19.34 3.13
CA ASN A 21 6.47 18.77 2.28
C ASN A 21 6.14 17.30 2.63
N ALA A 22 6.32 16.86 3.88
CA ALA A 22 5.84 15.55 4.29
C ALA A 22 4.31 15.57 4.39
N VAL A 23 3.65 15.12 3.35
CA VAL A 23 2.22 14.81 3.40
C VAL A 23 2.08 13.62 4.36
N LYS A 24 1.41 13.81 5.49
CA LYS A 24 1.04 12.73 6.40
C LYS A 24 -0.05 11.90 5.74
N VAL A 25 0.34 10.94 4.92
CA VAL A 25 -0.57 9.94 4.37
C VAL A 25 -0.54 8.71 5.29
N GLY A 26 -1.56 8.55 6.11
CA GLY A 26 -1.72 7.40 6.99
C GLY A 26 -0.82 7.41 8.26
N ARG A 27 -0.81 6.30 9.01
CA ARG A 27 -0.11 6.14 10.30
C ARG A 27 1.41 5.92 10.21
N GLY A 28 2.00 5.96 9.00
CA GLY A 28 3.43 5.80 8.74
C GLY A 28 4.11 7.13 8.43
N HIS A 29 5.44 7.22 8.63
CA HIS A 29 6.20 8.32 8.07
C HIS A 29 6.37 8.07 6.56
N VAL A 30 5.50 8.71 5.79
CA VAL A 30 5.55 8.76 4.33
C VAL A 30 6.19 10.08 3.95
N ARG A 31 7.13 10.06 3.03
CA ARG A 31 7.84 11.23 2.54
C ARG A 31 7.76 11.30 1.04
N LEU A 32 7.51 12.49 0.54
CA LEU A 32 7.56 12.79 -0.89
C LEU A 32 8.94 13.35 -1.23
N LEU A 33 9.55 12.84 -2.28
CA LEU A 33 10.79 13.33 -2.82
C LEU A 33 10.67 13.52 -4.34
N THR A 34 11.15 14.66 -4.83
CA THR A 34 11.34 14.89 -6.26
C THR A 34 12.81 14.67 -6.60
N LEU A 35 13.09 13.74 -7.50
CA LEU A 35 14.44 13.44 -7.99
C LEU A 35 14.91 14.54 -8.97
N ALA A 36 16.21 14.63 -9.21
CA ALA A 36 16.78 15.57 -10.18
C ALA A 36 16.25 15.33 -11.61
N SER A 37 15.81 14.12 -11.92
CA SER A 37 15.13 13.76 -13.16
C SER A 37 13.69 14.30 -13.29
N GLY A 38 13.16 14.97 -12.27
CA GLY A 38 11.77 15.39 -12.18
C GLY A 38 10.79 14.29 -11.71
N ARG A 39 11.22 13.03 -11.58
CA ARG A 39 10.36 11.95 -11.06
C ARG A 39 10.04 12.21 -9.60
N ARG A 40 8.78 12.01 -9.24
CA ARG A 40 8.29 12.13 -7.86
C ARG A 40 8.10 10.74 -7.26
N ILE A 41 8.67 10.53 -6.09
CA ILE A 41 8.65 9.23 -5.41
C ILE A 41 8.13 9.38 -3.98
N ILE A 42 7.55 8.30 -3.49
CA ILE A 42 7.10 8.13 -2.11
C ILE A 42 8.08 7.19 -1.41
N ILE A 43 8.60 7.61 -0.28
CA ILE A 43 9.46 6.81 0.61
C ILE A 43 8.64 6.48 1.85
N ARG A 44 8.33 5.19 2.04
CA ARG A 44 7.60 4.68 3.19
C ARG A 44 8.53 3.86 4.08
N ALA A 45 8.69 4.30 5.34
CA ALA A 45 9.40 3.50 6.33
C ALA A 45 8.50 2.32 6.75
N SER A 46 9.04 1.10 6.74
CA SER A 46 8.35 -0.06 7.27
C SER A 46 8.25 0.08 8.80
N ALA A 47 7.04 0.04 9.35
CA ALA A 47 6.80 0.18 10.78
C ALA A 47 6.50 -1.18 11.42
N ARG A 48 7.04 -1.45 12.61
CA ARG A 48 6.69 -2.61 13.41
C ARG A 48 5.33 -2.40 14.05
N GLY A 49 4.41 -3.37 13.93
CA GLY A 49 3.17 -3.41 14.70
C GLY A 49 3.37 -4.06 16.08
N GLY A 50 2.52 -3.71 17.07
CA GLY A 50 2.47 -4.34 18.38
C GLY A 50 2.98 -3.47 19.54
N LEU A 51 2.94 -4.03 20.79
CA LEU A 51 3.27 -3.33 22.04
C LEU A 51 4.71 -2.77 22.10
N ILE A 52 5.65 -3.36 21.38
CA ILE A 52 7.06 -2.91 21.29
C ILE A 52 7.19 -1.65 20.40
N GLN A 53 6.13 -1.26 19.71
CA GLN A 53 6.09 -0.11 18.80
C GLN A 53 6.48 1.22 19.49
N LYS A 54 6.24 1.38 20.78
CA LYS A 54 6.54 2.65 21.49
C LYS A 54 8.04 2.90 21.68
N LEU A 55 8.86 1.85 21.80
CA LEU A 55 10.32 1.98 22.01
C LEU A 55 11.15 1.84 20.73
N LEU A 56 10.72 1.01 19.77
CA LEU A 56 11.51 0.63 18.59
C LEU A 56 10.70 0.77 17.28
N LYS A 57 10.01 1.89 17.11
CA LYS A 57 8.97 2.13 16.10
C LYS A 57 9.38 1.82 14.64
N TYR A 58 10.66 1.97 14.30
CA TYR A 58 11.20 1.80 12.94
C TYR A 58 12.42 0.88 12.91
N THR A 59 12.72 0.16 13.99
CA THR A 59 13.90 -0.67 14.10
C THR A 59 13.51 -2.13 14.17
N TYR A 60 14.10 -2.95 13.32
CA TYR A 60 13.89 -4.39 13.28
C TYR A 60 15.13 -5.10 13.81
N PHE A 61 14.88 -6.21 14.52
CA PHE A 61 15.92 -7.16 14.89
C PHE A 61 15.99 -8.25 13.82
N ARG A 62 17.21 -8.60 13.39
CA ARG A 62 17.48 -9.66 12.42
C ARG A 62 18.44 -10.67 13.00
N SER A 63 18.18 -11.96 12.80
CA SER A 63 19.19 -12.98 13.01
C SER A 63 20.39 -12.71 12.06
N PRO A 64 21.64 -12.80 12.52
CA PRO A 64 22.82 -12.61 11.67
C PRO A 64 22.90 -13.59 10.49
N PHE A 65 22.18 -14.71 10.56
CA PHE A 65 22.10 -15.73 9.50
C PHE A 65 20.96 -15.50 8.49
N CYS A 66 20.10 -14.50 8.69
CA CYS A 66 18.99 -14.22 7.76
C CYS A 66 19.50 -13.45 6.53
N GLN A 67 19.16 -13.92 5.33
CA GLN A 67 19.48 -13.21 4.10
C GLN A 67 18.70 -11.88 4.02
N VAL A 68 19.36 -10.81 3.60
CA VAL A 68 18.72 -9.48 3.45
C VAL A 68 17.59 -9.52 2.45
N SER A 69 17.72 -10.32 1.38
CA SER A 69 16.73 -10.49 0.32
C SER A 69 15.41 -11.15 0.76
N SER A 70 15.39 -11.79 1.94
CA SER A 70 14.18 -12.39 2.53
C SER A 70 13.46 -11.45 3.51
N LEU A 71 13.83 -10.18 3.56
CA LEU A 71 13.17 -9.21 4.40
C LEU A 71 11.91 -8.66 3.71
N ARG A 72 10.85 -8.43 4.48
CA ARG A 72 9.53 -7.97 4.00
C ARG A 72 9.55 -6.86 2.93
N PRO A 73 10.37 -5.79 3.03
CA PRO A 73 10.35 -4.74 2.02
C PRO A 73 10.78 -5.23 0.63
N PHE A 74 11.68 -6.23 0.55
CA PHE A 74 12.05 -6.83 -0.73
C PHE A 74 10.96 -7.73 -1.28
N ASP A 75 10.23 -8.45 -0.41
CA ASP A 75 9.10 -9.26 -0.85
C ASP A 75 7.95 -8.37 -1.32
N GLU A 76 7.69 -7.25 -0.63
CA GLU A 76 6.70 -6.26 -1.06
C GLU A 76 7.04 -5.70 -2.45
N ILE A 77 8.30 -5.30 -2.70
CA ILE A 77 8.73 -4.80 -4.02
C ILE A 77 8.54 -5.85 -5.12
N LYS A 78 8.86 -7.12 -4.86
CA LYS A 78 8.66 -8.21 -5.83
C LYS A 78 7.18 -8.40 -6.16
N VAL A 79 6.32 -8.37 -5.12
CA VAL A 79 4.87 -8.46 -5.31
C VAL A 79 4.37 -7.28 -6.13
N LEU A 80 4.74 -6.05 -5.79
CA LEU A 80 4.34 -4.86 -6.54
C LEU A 80 4.79 -4.91 -8.00
N ALA A 81 6.05 -5.32 -8.27
CA ALA A 81 6.58 -5.43 -9.63
C ALA A 81 5.78 -6.43 -10.47
N GLU A 82 5.46 -7.59 -9.89
CA GLU A 82 4.62 -8.59 -10.57
C GLU A 82 3.21 -8.08 -10.83
N LEU A 83 2.58 -7.40 -9.86
CA LEU A 83 1.23 -6.87 -10.02
C LEU A 83 1.19 -5.80 -11.12
N VAL A 84 2.21 -4.94 -11.21
CA VAL A 84 2.36 -3.97 -12.32
C VAL A 84 2.50 -4.68 -13.65
N ASP A 85 3.34 -5.72 -13.74
CA ASP A 85 3.53 -6.52 -14.97
C ASP A 85 2.24 -7.19 -15.43
N LYS A 86 1.36 -7.57 -14.50
CA LYS A 86 0.03 -8.14 -14.76
C LYS A 86 -1.07 -7.12 -14.98
N GLY A 87 -0.75 -5.83 -15.06
CA GLY A 87 -1.70 -4.75 -15.31
C GLY A 87 -2.69 -4.50 -14.18
N ILE A 88 -2.28 -4.78 -12.94
CA ILE A 88 -3.06 -4.48 -11.73
C ILE A 88 -2.65 -3.09 -11.23
N ASN A 89 -3.64 -2.28 -10.90
CA ASN A 89 -3.42 -0.90 -10.47
C ASN A 89 -2.83 -0.87 -9.04
N VAL A 90 -1.51 -0.75 -8.95
CA VAL A 90 -0.72 -0.58 -7.74
C VAL A 90 0.36 0.47 -7.97
N PRO A 91 0.97 1.06 -6.93
CA PRO A 91 2.10 1.97 -7.12
C PRO A 91 3.28 1.26 -7.80
N VAL A 92 3.90 1.91 -8.79
CA VAL A 92 5.08 1.38 -9.47
C VAL A 92 6.25 1.30 -8.47
N PRO A 93 6.82 0.12 -8.23
CA PRO A 93 7.93 -0.03 -7.31
C PRO A 93 9.22 0.56 -7.90
N VAL A 94 10.00 1.24 -7.04
CA VAL A 94 11.30 1.82 -7.43
C VAL A 94 12.44 1.10 -6.75
N ALA A 95 12.36 0.93 -5.41
CA ALA A 95 13.40 0.24 -4.64
C ALA A 95 12.89 -0.19 -3.26
N ALA A 96 13.56 -1.20 -2.69
CA ALA A 96 13.55 -1.48 -1.26
C ALA A 96 14.94 -1.21 -0.69
N VAL A 97 14.99 -0.59 0.48
CA VAL A 97 16.22 -0.22 1.14
C VAL A 97 16.24 -0.74 2.56
N VAL A 98 17.39 -1.27 2.96
CA VAL A 98 17.65 -1.70 4.34
C VAL A 98 18.90 -1.01 4.83
N GLN A 99 18.76 -0.23 5.89
CA GLN A 99 19.85 0.46 6.56
C GLN A 99 20.15 -0.24 7.88
N ASN A 100 21.38 -0.76 7.99
CA ASN A 100 21.85 -1.37 9.23
C ASN A 100 22.40 -0.30 10.19
N PHE A 101 22.14 -0.45 11.51
CA PHE A 101 22.63 0.47 12.53
C PHE A 101 23.73 -0.14 13.37
N ILE A 102 23.43 -1.16 14.17
CA ILE A 102 24.35 -1.72 15.17
C ILE A 102 24.58 -3.19 14.84
N GLY A 103 25.85 -3.56 14.56
CA GLY A 103 26.27 -4.95 14.43
C GLY A 103 25.53 -5.78 13.38
N LYS A 104 24.93 -5.17 12.35
CA LYS A 104 24.09 -5.84 11.34
C LYS A 104 22.82 -6.53 11.91
N VAL A 105 22.52 -6.30 13.17
CA VAL A 105 21.39 -6.93 13.90
C VAL A 105 20.18 -6.01 13.90
N TYR A 106 20.38 -4.70 14.03
CA TYR A 106 19.33 -3.70 13.99
C TYR A 106 19.32 -3.01 12.63
N PHE A 107 18.13 -2.88 12.04
CA PHE A 107 17.98 -2.23 10.75
C PHE A 107 16.68 -1.43 10.66
N ARG A 108 16.68 -0.42 9.80
CA ARG A 108 15.48 0.23 9.26
C ARG A 108 15.28 -0.21 7.83
N SER A 109 14.03 -0.26 7.40
CA SER A 109 13.72 -0.61 6.04
C SER A 109 12.70 0.35 5.44
N TYR A 110 12.84 0.56 4.14
CA TYR A 110 12.04 1.49 3.37
C TYR A 110 11.57 0.81 2.10
N VAL A 111 10.33 1.09 1.72
CA VAL A 111 9.77 0.78 0.41
C VAL A 111 9.59 2.09 -0.33
N ILE A 112 10.02 2.13 -1.57
CA ILE A 112 10.02 3.31 -2.40
C ILE A 112 9.24 2.99 -3.67
N THR A 113 8.23 3.82 -3.92
CA THR A 113 7.35 3.70 -5.09
C THR A 113 7.24 5.05 -5.80
N GLU A 114 6.80 5.05 -7.05
CA GLU A 114 6.40 6.29 -7.70
C GLU A 114 5.20 6.92 -6.99
N LEU A 115 5.15 8.25 -6.99
CA LEU A 115 3.98 8.96 -6.55
C LEU A 115 2.83 8.74 -7.54
N LEU A 116 1.69 8.34 -7.04
CA LEU A 116 0.44 8.37 -7.80
C LEU A 116 -0.12 9.81 -7.76
N PRO A 117 -0.13 10.53 -8.88
CA PRO A 117 -0.59 11.91 -8.90
C PRO A 117 -2.12 11.97 -8.74
N ASP A 118 -2.60 13.07 -8.15
CA ASP A 118 -4.02 13.41 -8.05
C ASP A 118 -4.91 12.31 -7.45
N CYS A 119 -4.33 11.53 -6.53
CA CYS A 119 -5.03 10.49 -5.78
C CYS A 119 -5.41 10.96 -4.38
N GLU A 120 -6.57 10.52 -3.92
CA GLU A 120 -7.04 10.69 -2.55
C GLU A 120 -7.30 9.31 -1.93
N ASN A 121 -7.17 9.20 -0.61
CA ASN A 121 -7.51 7.98 0.10
C ASN A 121 -9.02 7.71 0.01
N LEU A 122 -9.42 6.51 -0.41
CA LEU A 122 -10.83 6.19 -0.65
C LEU A 122 -11.69 6.26 0.63
N LEU A 123 -11.09 6.03 1.80
CA LEU A 123 -11.78 6.21 3.08
C LEU A 123 -12.10 7.69 3.34
N GLU A 124 -11.13 8.57 3.09
CA GLU A 124 -11.32 10.03 3.25
C GLU A 124 -12.34 10.55 2.24
N TYR A 125 -12.29 10.05 1.01
CA TYR A 125 -13.30 10.34 -0.01
C TYR A 125 -14.70 9.92 0.45
N GLY A 126 -14.84 8.73 1.03
CA GLY A 126 -16.10 8.23 1.59
C GLY A 126 -16.67 9.13 2.70
N TYR A 127 -15.82 9.67 3.57
CA TYR A 127 -16.28 10.63 4.57
C TYR A 127 -16.80 11.94 3.94
N ARG A 128 -16.19 12.40 2.85
CA ARG A 128 -16.70 13.57 2.12
C ARG A 128 -18.04 13.28 1.44
N CYS A 129 -18.27 12.05 0.95
CA CYS A 129 -19.56 11.66 0.37
C CYS A 129 -20.71 11.74 1.36
N LYS A 130 -20.46 11.51 2.66
CA LYS A 130 -21.50 11.70 3.70
C LYS A 130 -21.96 13.16 3.80
N ALA A 131 -21.09 14.10 3.49
CA ALA A 131 -21.37 15.54 3.55
C ALA A 131 -21.87 16.09 2.21
N ASP A 132 -21.50 15.48 1.08
CA ASP A 132 -21.88 15.91 -0.28
C ASP A 132 -22.32 14.72 -1.13
N ALA A 133 -23.61 14.57 -1.32
CA ALA A 133 -24.20 13.50 -2.10
C ALA A 133 -23.76 13.49 -3.59
N LYS A 134 -23.25 14.60 -4.14
CA LYS A 134 -22.75 14.66 -5.52
C LYS A 134 -21.53 13.77 -5.74
N LEU A 135 -20.76 13.48 -4.68
CA LEU A 135 -19.58 12.63 -4.73
C LEU A 135 -19.92 11.12 -4.68
N THR A 136 -21.18 10.76 -4.45
CA THR A 136 -21.58 9.36 -4.20
C THR A 136 -21.33 8.48 -5.43
N ALA A 137 -21.58 8.97 -6.65
CA ALA A 137 -21.40 8.20 -7.87
C ALA A 137 -19.92 7.85 -8.08
N ASP A 138 -19.01 8.80 -7.90
CA ASP A 138 -17.57 8.60 -8.04
C ASP A 138 -17.03 7.66 -6.95
N PHE A 139 -17.52 7.81 -5.71
CA PHE A 139 -17.17 6.92 -4.61
C PHE A 139 -17.62 5.48 -4.89
N PHE A 140 -18.86 5.33 -5.39
CA PHE A 140 -19.38 4.03 -5.80
C PHE A 140 -18.48 3.37 -6.85
N GLU A 141 -18.13 4.10 -7.92
CA GLU A 141 -17.24 3.58 -8.97
C GLU A 141 -15.84 3.28 -8.42
N GLY A 142 -15.29 4.11 -7.53
CA GLY A 142 -14.03 3.84 -6.84
C GLY A 142 -14.04 2.52 -6.07
N CYS A 143 -15.15 2.21 -5.39
CA CYS A 143 -15.31 0.93 -4.69
C CYS A 143 -15.46 -0.25 -5.67
N VAL A 144 -16.18 -0.09 -6.80
CA VAL A 144 -16.29 -1.11 -7.84
C VAL A 144 -14.91 -1.41 -8.45
N GLN A 145 -14.16 -0.37 -8.80
CA GLN A 145 -12.81 -0.51 -9.35
C GLN A 145 -11.87 -1.19 -8.35
N ALA A 146 -11.90 -0.82 -7.07
CA ALA A 146 -11.12 -1.49 -6.04
C ALA A 146 -11.45 -3.00 -5.96
N GLY A 147 -12.72 -3.37 -6.09
CA GLY A 147 -13.15 -4.76 -6.14
C GLY A 147 -12.62 -5.49 -7.38
N ARG A 148 -12.65 -4.86 -8.56
CA ARG A 148 -12.10 -5.42 -9.80
C ARG A 148 -10.58 -5.64 -9.70
N GLU A 149 -9.85 -4.67 -9.17
CA GLU A 149 -8.39 -4.81 -8.98
C GLU A 149 -8.07 -5.90 -7.95
N ALA A 150 -8.85 -6.00 -6.86
CA ALA A 150 -8.74 -7.10 -5.91
C ALA A 150 -8.98 -8.46 -6.57
N ARG A 151 -9.95 -8.59 -7.47
CA ARG A 151 -10.19 -9.83 -8.22
C ARG A 151 -9.04 -10.18 -9.15
N LYS A 152 -8.52 -9.21 -9.91
CA LYS A 152 -7.35 -9.43 -10.77
C LYS A 152 -6.15 -9.91 -9.95
N MET A 153 -5.89 -9.29 -8.80
CA MET A 153 -4.81 -9.67 -7.88
C MET A 153 -4.97 -11.11 -7.38
N LEU A 154 -6.18 -11.52 -6.98
CA LEU A 154 -6.44 -12.89 -6.56
C LEU A 154 -6.24 -13.90 -7.70
N ASN A 155 -6.61 -13.55 -8.93
CA ASN A 155 -6.42 -14.40 -10.11
C ASN A 155 -4.95 -14.66 -10.42
N VAL A 156 -4.03 -13.77 -10.06
CA VAL A 156 -2.57 -14.00 -10.11
C VAL A 156 -2.02 -14.55 -8.79
N ARG A 157 -2.88 -15.11 -7.96
CA ARG A 157 -2.56 -15.80 -6.71
C ARG A 157 -1.81 -14.95 -5.68
N VAL A 158 -2.11 -13.65 -5.64
CA VAL A 158 -1.66 -12.75 -4.59
C VAL A 158 -2.85 -12.42 -3.67
N PHE A 159 -2.65 -12.51 -2.36
CA PHE A 159 -3.63 -12.16 -1.33
C PHE A 159 -3.17 -10.99 -0.50
N HIS A 160 -3.93 -9.89 -0.53
CA HIS A 160 -3.72 -8.73 0.32
C HIS A 160 -4.45 -8.93 1.66
N GLN A 161 -3.74 -9.35 2.70
CA GLN A 161 -4.35 -9.70 3.99
C GLN A 161 -5.10 -8.55 4.68
N ASP A 162 -4.78 -7.31 4.34
CA ASP A 162 -5.35 -6.12 5.00
C ASP A 162 -6.02 -5.15 4.01
N LEU A 163 -6.70 -5.66 2.97
CA LEU A 163 -7.39 -4.79 2.01
C LEU A 163 -8.64 -4.16 2.65
N HIS A 164 -8.65 -2.84 2.69
CA HIS A 164 -9.75 -2.03 3.21
C HIS A 164 -9.74 -0.63 2.58
N LEU A 165 -10.80 0.17 2.79
CA LEU A 165 -10.96 1.51 2.22
C LEU A 165 -9.72 2.41 2.39
N GLY A 166 -9.06 2.35 3.55
CA GLY A 166 -7.84 3.13 3.82
C GLY A 166 -6.60 2.64 3.08
N ASN A 167 -6.64 1.47 2.45
CA ASN A 167 -5.57 0.90 1.63
C ASN A 167 -5.89 0.95 0.13
N VAL A 168 -6.75 1.88 -0.26
CA VAL A 168 -7.05 2.22 -1.66
C VAL A 168 -6.87 3.71 -1.87
N LEU A 169 -6.16 4.08 -2.93
CA LEU A 169 -6.11 5.44 -3.45
C LEU A 169 -7.00 5.55 -4.67
N PHE A 170 -7.85 6.55 -4.70
CA PHE A 170 -8.74 6.84 -5.82
C PHE A 170 -8.28 8.10 -6.54
N ALA A 171 -8.01 7.97 -7.82
CA ALA A 171 -7.54 9.06 -8.66
C ALA A 171 -8.71 9.80 -9.31
N LYS A 172 -8.50 11.08 -9.61
CA LYS A 172 -9.51 11.93 -10.29
C LYS A 172 -9.95 11.40 -11.66
N ASN A 173 -9.14 10.55 -12.30
CA ASN A 173 -9.47 9.88 -13.55
C ASN A 173 -10.33 8.61 -13.38
N GLY A 174 -10.82 8.33 -12.17
CA GLY A 174 -11.68 7.19 -11.87
C GLY A 174 -10.94 5.87 -11.61
N ILE A 175 -9.61 5.88 -11.51
CA ILE A 175 -8.80 4.68 -11.27
C ILE A 175 -8.57 4.48 -9.78
N SER A 176 -8.83 3.26 -9.29
CA SER A 176 -8.47 2.84 -7.92
C SER A 176 -7.16 2.07 -7.92
N TYR A 177 -6.24 2.44 -7.03
CA TYR A 177 -4.95 1.79 -6.81
C TYR A 177 -4.93 1.11 -5.44
N LEU A 178 -4.55 -0.17 -5.40
CA LEU A 178 -4.35 -0.89 -4.14
C LEU A 178 -2.96 -0.55 -3.59
N ILE A 179 -2.87 -0.27 -2.29
CA ILE A 179 -1.61 0.12 -1.62
C ILE A 179 -1.39 -0.72 -0.35
N ASP A 180 -0.16 -0.68 0.18
CA ASP A 180 0.24 -1.30 1.45
C ASP A 180 0.29 -2.83 1.43
N PHE A 181 1.19 -3.37 0.62
CA PHE A 181 1.39 -4.81 0.40
C PHE A 181 2.36 -5.47 1.40
N ASP A 182 2.63 -4.84 2.54
CA ASP A 182 3.60 -5.32 3.55
C ASP A 182 3.27 -6.72 4.12
N ARG A 183 1.99 -7.12 4.03
CA ARG A 183 1.45 -8.40 4.49
C ARG A 183 0.90 -9.27 3.36
N ALA A 184 1.18 -8.92 2.11
CA ALA A 184 0.73 -9.74 0.99
C ALA A 184 1.37 -11.13 1.03
N THR A 185 0.59 -12.14 0.68
CA THR A 185 1.03 -13.56 0.63
C THR A 185 0.66 -14.19 -0.70
N ARG A 186 1.34 -15.29 -1.03
CA ARG A 186 1.00 -16.12 -2.17
C ARG A 186 -0.09 -17.12 -1.78
N ILE A 187 -1.04 -17.31 -2.68
CA ILE A 187 -2.05 -18.36 -2.59
C ILE A 187 -1.46 -19.60 -3.28
N SER A 188 -1.42 -20.71 -2.55
CA SER A 188 -0.94 -21.98 -3.11
C SER A 188 -1.83 -22.46 -4.27
N GLU A 189 -1.24 -23.23 -5.21
CA GLU A 189 -1.99 -23.80 -6.34
C GLU A 189 -3.13 -24.72 -5.91
N GLN A 190 -3.00 -25.36 -4.74
CA GLN A 190 -4.00 -26.25 -4.16
C GLN A 190 -5.14 -25.50 -3.46
N GLU A 191 -4.96 -24.22 -3.16
CA GLU A 191 -5.95 -23.42 -2.45
C GLU A 191 -6.96 -22.80 -3.42
N ASN A 192 -8.23 -22.71 -2.97
CA ASN A 192 -9.31 -22.14 -3.75
C ASN A 192 -9.27 -20.60 -3.69
N ILE A 193 -9.20 -19.93 -4.83
CA ILE A 193 -9.20 -18.46 -4.94
C ILE A 193 -10.50 -17.86 -4.39
N GLU A 194 -11.64 -18.55 -4.54
CA GLU A 194 -12.93 -18.04 -4.04
C GLU A 194 -12.96 -17.89 -2.52
N ASP A 195 -12.28 -18.75 -1.78
CA ASP A 195 -12.16 -18.62 -0.32
C ASP A 195 -11.42 -17.31 0.05
N TYR A 196 -10.43 -16.94 -0.74
CA TYR A 196 -9.69 -15.68 -0.57
C TYR A 196 -10.50 -14.46 -1.02
N ALA A 197 -11.36 -14.60 -2.03
CA ALA A 197 -12.30 -13.56 -2.41
C ALA A 197 -13.30 -13.29 -1.26
N HIS A 198 -13.84 -14.32 -0.64
CA HIS A 198 -14.71 -14.18 0.54
C HIS A 198 -13.98 -13.57 1.74
N LYS A 199 -12.72 -13.96 2.03
CA LYS A 199 -11.89 -13.34 3.07
C LYS A 199 -11.67 -11.85 2.80
N THR A 200 -11.34 -11.49 1.55
CA THR A 200 -11.15 -10.10 1.10
C THR A 200 -12.43 -9.29 1.28
N PHE A 201 -13.56 -9.81 0.83
CA PHE A 201 -14.87 -9.19 1.00
C PHE A 201 -15.21 -8.96 2.47
N ALA A 202 -15.05 -9.98 3.31
CA ALA A 202 -15.33 -9.88 4.75
C ALA A 202 -14.44 -8.83 5.44
N ARG A 203 -13.16 -8.70 5.03
CA ARG A 203 -12.26 -7.66 5.55
C ARG A 203 -12.71 -6.27 5.14
N TRP A 204 -13.11 -6.09 3.86
CA TRP A 204 -13.65 -4.84 3.34
C TRP A 204 -14.92 -4.43 4.06
N ALA A 205 -15.91 -5.33 4.14
CA ALA A 205 -17.20 -5.07 4.78
C ALA A 205 -17.04 -4.65 6.25
N ARG A 206 -16.19 -5.35 7.02
CA ARG A 206 -15.89 -4.94 8.41
C ARG A 206 -15.30 -3.54 8.50
N SER A 207 -14.42 -3.16 7.57
CA SER A 207 -13.87 -1.81 7.54
C SER A 207 -14.93 -0.77 7.20
N ALA A 208 -15.73 -1.02 6.17
CA ALA A 208 -16.80 -0.12 5.75
C ALA A 208 -17.82 0.12 6.88
N THR A 209 -18.25 -0.95 7.56
CA THR A 209 -19.16 -0.86 8.72
C THR A 209 -18.53 -0.07 9.86
N LYS A 210 -17.27 -0.34 10.20
CA LYS A 210 -16.55 0.38 11.27
C LYS A 210 -16.50 1.89 11.03
N HIS A 211 -16.45 2.32 9.78
CA HIS A 211 -16.39 3.72 9.37
C HIS A 211 -17.76 4.28 8.96
N GLU A 212 -18.85 3.53 9.23
CA GLU A 212 -20.24 3.90 8.90
C GLU A 212 -20.43 4.22 7.39
N LEU A 213 -19.72 3.49 6.54
CA LEU A 213 -19.79 3.57 5.08
C LEU A 213 -20.36 2.27 4.48
N GLY A 214 -20.96 1.40 5.31
CA GLY A 214 -21.44 0.09 4.90
C GLY A 214 -22.35 0.14 3.67
N ASP A 215 -23.39 0.95 3.73
CA ASP A 215 -24.38 1.07 2.66
C ASP A 215 -23.81 1.60 1.34
N LEU A 216 -22.76 2.42 1.41
CA LEU A 216 -22.15 3.06 0.24
C LEU A 216 -20.99 2.24 -0.35
N ALA A 217 -20.29 1.43 0.46
CA ALA A 217 -19.02 0.83 0.06
C ALA A 217 -19.06 -0.69 -0.10
N VAL A 218 -19.99 -1.40 0.56
CA VAL A 218 -20.00 -2.86 0.59
C VAL A 218 -20.51 -3.45 -0.72
N ASP A 219 -21.68 -3.02 -1.18
CA ASP A 219 -22.28 -3.54 -2.40
C ASP A 219 -21.45 -3.23 -3.67
N PRO A 220 -20.97 -1.97 -3.88
CA PRO A 220 -20.15 -1.69 -5.04
C PRO A 220 -18.84 -2.48 -5.07
N PHE A 221 -18.14 -2.64 -3.94
CA PHE A 221 -16.97 -3.48 -3.88
C PHE A 221 -17.28 -4.96 -4.20
N ARG A 222 -18.39 -5.48 -3.67
CA ARG A 222 -18.86 -6.84 -3.97
C ARG A 222 -19.11 -7.03 -5.45
N ARG A 223 -19.76 -6.06 -6.12
CA ARG A 223 -19.98 -6.09 -7.58
C ARG A 223 -18.67 -6.20 -8.34
N GLY A 224 -17.69 -5.38 -7.99
CA GLY A 224 -16.36 -5.43 -8.62
C GLY A 224 -15.62 -6.75 -8.38
N LEU A 225 -15.62 -7.23 -7.13
CA LEU A 225 -14.87 -8.42 -6.73
C LEU A 225 -15.44 -9.72 -7.34
N PHE A 226 -16.76 -9.87 -7.41
CA PHE A 226 -17.45 -11.07 -7.89
C PHE A 226 -18.01 -10.93 -9.31
N GLY A 227 -17.80 -9.80 -9.99
CA GLY A 227 -18.28 -9.56 -11.35
C GLY A 227 -19.80 -9.49 -11.48
N LEU A 228 -20.50 -9.04 -10.41
CA LEU A 228 -21.94 -8.91 -10.41
C LEU A 228 -22.37 -7.64 -11.18
N ARG A 229 -23.44 -7.77 -11.97
CA ARG A 229 -24.04 -6.65 -12.73
C ARG A 229 -24.97 -5.82 -11.86
#